data_09e49494aa6565b667c42b3fa878f4d7
#
_entry.id   09e49494aa6565b667c42b3fa878f4d7
#
_cell.length_a   1.000
_cell.length_b   1.000
_cell.length_c   1.000
_cell.angle_alpha   90.00
_cell.angle_beta   90.00
_cell.angle_gamma   90.00
#
_symmetry.space_group_name_H-M   'P 1'
#
loop_
_entity.id
_entity.type
_entity.pdbx_description
1 polymer ?
#
loop_
_entity_poly.entity_id
_entity_poly.type
_entity_poly.pdbx_seq_one_letter_code
_entity_poly.pdbx_strand_id
1 'polypeptide(L)'
;MKKITLSIITGLMALLLPAQTSHKLTTHRNAYRAADALVKQQVTFKDPGSSGKGLHWDFSMLQPINENYSLKYFIPDSTRMDRLCGQEHNTRYYFRQQQDSLQAVGYENSTTYMEYTQPELRMHFPFTYGDTLFSYFTGKGEYCHRLPLAVKGYTRVVADAEGELKLPEFETVKKALRVRSLRHYTETGKDSVEMTLDTYAWYADGIRYPVFESVKTTLSKKGDKKDEKGESLRDTTVFSTSFFYPPQLQTSQIQTDSIPADNKVAVSGAATVFTEAQLMPNPVVDNLYINFKLVRAAKVWFTVHSNIGIPLCQTAPENLGEGNHNTTVRMTGLVTGVYSLYVHVDDMVMQLNVVKK
;
A
#
# COMPACT_ATOMS: atom_id res chain seq x y z
N MET A 1 71.82 43.32 20.80
CA MET A 1 71.31 42.08 20.21
C MET A 1 69.80 41.97 20.48
N LYS A 2 68.92 42.28 19.48
CA LYS A 2 67.48 42.23 19.63
C LYS A 2 67.04 40.85 19.15
N LYS A 3 66.37 40.06 20.02
CA LYS A 3 65.74 38.79 19.66
C LYS A 3 64.38 39.06 19.04
N ILE A 4 64.20 38.66 17.79
CA ILE A 4 62.94 38.71 17.10
C ILE A 4 62.25 37.36 17.35
N THR A 5 61.17 37.43 18.08
CA THR A 5 60.27 36.24 18.31
C THR A 5 59.27 36.15 17.16
N LEU A 6 59.40 35.15 16.31
CA LEU A 6 58.44 34.86 15.21
C LEU A 6 57.28 34.03 15.75
N SER A 7 56.13 34.66 15.91
CA SER A 7 54.86 33.94 16.25
C SER A 7 54.23 33.35 14.99
N ILE A 8 54.22 32.02 14.88
CA ILE A 8 53.51 31.28 13.85
C ILE A 8 52.04 31.18 14.27
N ILE A 9 51.17 31.96 13.62
CA ILE A 9 49.71 31.82 13.75
C ILE A 9 49.26 30.70 12.82
N THR A 10 49.03 29.51 13.37
CA THR A 10 48.39 28.40 12.66
C THR A 10 46.90 28.69 12.56
N GLY A 11 46.47 29.23 11.42
CA GLY A 11 45.05 29.40 11.09
C GLY A 11 44.39 28.04 10.89
N LEU A 12 43.53 27.65 11.83
CA LEU A 12 42.65 26.49 11.71
C LEU A 12 41.57 26.84 10.69
N MET A 13 41.78 26.45 9.43
CA MET A 13 40.78 26.60 8.38
C MET A 13 39.71 25.50 8.60
N ALA A 14 38.63 25.83 9.32
CA ALA A 14 37.45 24.98 9.43
C ALA A 14 36.86 24.83 8.04
N LEU A 15 37.03 23.66 7.43
CA LEU A 15 36.32 23.25 6.24
C LEU A 15 34.82 23.21 6.60
N LEU A 16 34.09 24.26 6.25
CA LEU A 16 32.63 24.25 6.21
C LEU A 16 32.22 23.28 5.11
N LEU A 17 32.09 21.99 5.45
CA LEU A 17 31.40 21.07 4.62
C LEU A 17 29.96 21.60 4.49
N PRO A 18 29.42 21.80 3.25
CA PRO A 18 28.06 22.20 3.09
C PRO A 18 27.19 21.12 3.78
N ALA A 19 26.40 21.53 4.77
CA ALA A 19 25.46 20.65 5.42
C ALA A 19 24.57 20.07 4.29
N GLN A 20 24.71 18.79 4.03
CA GLN A 20 23.86 18.07 3.06
C GLN A 20 22.42 18.18 3.57
N THR A 21 21.63 19.04 2.93
CA THR A 21 20.22 19.19 3.29
C THR A 21 19.52 17.86 3.07
N SER A 22 19.01 17.26 4.14
CA SER A 22 18.17 16.06 4.07
C SER A 22 16.94 16.32 3.22
N HIS A 23 16.47 15.28 2.54
CA HIS A 23 15.20 15.33 1.81
C HIS A 23 14.06 15.63 2.80
N LYS A 24 13.19 16.56 2.44
CA LYS A 24 12.11 17.05 3.29
C LYS A 24 10.77 16.93 2.59
N LEU A 25 9.86 16.16 3.18
CA LEU A 25 8.47 16.13 2.73
C LEU A 25 7.74 17.36 3.26
N THR A 26 6.95 18.00 2.41
CA THR A 26 6.19 19.22 2.76
C THR A 26 4.74 19.10 2.27
N THR A 27 3.82 19.82 2.91
CA THR A 27 2.41 19.87 2.51
C THR A 27 2.26 20.20 1.03
N HIS A 28 2.91 21.27 0.56
CA HIS A 28 2.81 21.70 -0.84
C HIS A 28 3.27 20.64 -1.84
N ARG A 29 4.35 19.91 -1.52
CA ARG A 29 4.95 18.94 -2.45
C ARG A 29 4.36 17.54 -2.32
N ASN A 30 3.95 17.11 -1.11
CA ASN A 30 3.69 15.71 -0.82
C ASN A 30 2.28 15.42 -0.28
N ALA A 31 1.45 16.44 -0.02
CA ALA A 31 0.06 16.21 0.30
C ALA A 31 -0.69 15.61 -0.90
N TYR A 32 -1.64 14.73 -0.62
CA TYR A 32 -2.47 14.13 -1.66
C TYR A 32 -3.31 15.19 -2.36
N ARG A 33 -3.52 15.04 -3.65
CA ARG A 33 -4.22 16.03 -4.47
C ARG A 33 -5.35 15.37 -5.25
N ALA A 34 -6.52 16.00 -5.24
CA ALA A 34 -7.64 15.58 -6.07
C ALA A 34 -7.27 15.66 -7.57
N ALA A 35 -7.87 14.77 -8.35
CA ALA A 35 -7.62 14.54 -9.77
C ALA A 35 -6.28 13.84 -10.12
N ASP A 36 -5.42 13.56 -9.14
CA ASP A 36 -4.24 12.76 -9.41
C ASP A 36 -4.62 11.28 -9.61
N ALA A 37 -4.03 10.67 -10.63
CA ALA A 37 -4.13 9.25 -10.91
C ALA A 37 -2.72 8.68 -11.07
N LEU A 38 -2.43 7.63 -10.32
CA LEU A 38 -1.10 7.04 -10.24
C LEU A 38 -1.13 5.64 -10.83
N VAL A 39 -0.14 5.32 -11.64
CA VAL A 39 0.20 3.93 -11.92
C VAL A 39 0.97 3.40 -10.71
N LYS A 40 0.50 2.30 -10.15
CA LYS A 40 1.07 1.65 -8.96
C LYS A 40 1.30 0.19 -9.31
N GLN A 41 2.38 -0.10 -10.01
CA GLN A 41 2.68 -1.45 -10.47
C GLN A 41 2.97 -2.37 -9.29
N GLN A 42 2.24 -3.46 -9.15
CA GLN A 42 2.57 -4.49 -8.19
C GLN A 42 3.74 -5.31 -8.71
N VAL A 43 4.75 -5.48 -7.89
CA VAL A 43 5.99 -6.20 -8.23
C VAL A 43 6.32 -7.24 -7.15
N THR A 44 7.23 -8.14 -7.48
CA THR A 44 7.77 -9.10 -6.51
C THR A 44 8.33 -8.37 -5.30
N PHE A 45 8.07 -8.90 -4.10
CA PHE A 45 8.51 -8.29 -2.85
C PHE A 45 10.02 -8.01 -2.83
N LYS A 46 10.35 -6.79 -2.43
CA LYS A 46 11.71 -6.34 -2.15
C LYS A 46 11.85 -6.05 -0.65
N ASP A 47 12.82 -6.68 -0.03
CA ASP A 47 13.13 -6.42 1.37
C ASP A 47 13.57 -4.96 1.55
N PRO A 48 13.01 -4.23 2.51
CA PRO A 48 13.38 -2.83 2.74
C PRO A 48 14.79 -2.63 3.30
N GLY A 49 15.43 -3.66 3.85
CA GLY A 49 16.75 -3.57 4.45
C GLY A 49 16.78 -2.81 5.78
N SER A 50 17.98 -2.53 6.26
CA SER A 50 18.23 -1.80 7.52
C SER A 50 17.79 -0.33 7.46
N SER A 51 17.65 0.32 8.63
CA SER A 51 17.50 1.77 8.77
C SER A 51 18.86 2.46 8.83
N GLY A 52 18.90 3.77 8.59
CA GLY A 52 20.11 4.60 8.69
C GLY A 52 20.31 5.56 7.52
N LYS A 53 21.49 6.19 7.50
CA LYS A 53 21.91 7.11 6.43
C LYS A 53 22.90 6.48 5.48
N GLY A 54 22.99 7.05 4.27
CA GLY A 54 23.95 6.62 3.25
C GLY A 54 23.70 5.22 2.73
N LEU A 55 22.45 4.78 2.76
CA LEU A 55 22.05 3.46 2.27
C LEU A 55 22.00 3.42 0.74
N HIS A 56 22.07 2.22 0.20
CA HIS A 56 21.95 1.98 -1.23
C HIS A 56 20.90 0.90 -1.47
N TRP A 57 19.84 1.27 -2.20
CA TRP A 57 18.80 0.35 -2.63
C TRP A 57 18.88 0.18 -4.15
N ASP A 58 19.05 -1.05 -4.60
CA ASP A 58 19.04 -1.37 -6.02
C ASP A 58 17.74 -2.12 -6.37
N PHE A 59 16.76 -1.37 -6.86
CA PHE A 59 15.49 -1.87 -7.36
C PHE A 59 15.38 -1.70 -8.89
N SER A 60 16.52 -1.63 -9.60
CA SER A 60 16.56 -1.50 -11.06
C SER A 60 15.98 -2.72 -11.79
N MET A 61 16.02 -3.90 -11.13
CA MET A 61 15.47 -5.14 -11.69
C MET A 61 14.21 -5.53 -10.90
N LEU A 62 13.06 -5.14 -11.40
CA LEU A 62 11.75 -5.50 -10.85
C LEU A 62 11.09 -6.56 -11.72
N GLN A 63 10.35 -7.45 -11.09
CA GLN A 63 9.50 -8.42 -11.78
C GLN A 63 8.06 -7.99 -11.57
N PRO A 64 7.38 -7.48 -12.60
CA PRO A 64 6.00 -7.05 -12.49
C PRO A 64 5.08 -8.25 -12.27
N ILE A 65 4.09 -8.04 -11.41
CA ILE A 65 2.99 -8.97 -11.15
C ILE A 65 1.71 -8.41 -11.75
N ASN A 66 1.46 -7.11 -11.50
CA ASN A 66 0.35 -6.37 -12.09
C ASN A 66 0.82 -4.95 -12.44
N GLU A 67 0.97 -4.67 -13.73
CA GLU A 67 1.44 -3.38 -14.24
C GLU A 67 0.34 -2.32 -14.23
N ASN A 68 -0.93 -2.72 -14.27
CA ASN A 68 -2.09 -1.84 -14.40
C ASN A 68 -2.80 -1.51 -13.08
N TYR A 69 -2.15 -1.80 -11.99
CA TYR A 69 -2.66 -1.39 -10.68
C TYR A 69 -2.62 0.14 -10.57
N SER A 70 -3.72 0.76 -10.19
CA SER A 70 -3.83 2.21 -10.15
C SER A 70 -4.45 2.71 -8.84
N LEU A 71 -4.03 3.92 -8.46
CA LEU A 71 -4.57 4.67 -7.33
C LEU A 71 -5.05 6.02 -7.84
N LYS A 72 -6.32 6.37 -7.60
CA LYS A 72 -6.92 7.63 -8.04
C LYS A 72 -7.40 8.44 -6.85
N TYR A 73 -7.12 9.73 -6.88
CA TYR A 73 -7.60 10.67 -5.86
C TYR A 73 -8.68 11.60 -6.42
N PHE A 74 -9.78 11.75 -5.70
CA PHE A 74 -10.89 12.63 -6.09
C PHE A 74 -11.69 13.10 -4.88
N ILE A 75 -12.50 14.14 -5.05
CA ILE A 75 -13.49 14.54 -4.06
C ILE A 75 -14.78 13.74 -4.34
N PRO A 76 -15.23 12.90 -3.38
CA PRO A 76 -16.28 11.91 -3.66
C PRO A 76 -17.69 12.54 -3.85
N ASP A 77 -17.98 13.69 -3.22
CA ASP A 77 -19.27 14.37 -3.27
C ASP A 77 -19.10 15.83 -2.90
N SER A 78 -19.92 16.70 -3.49
CA SER A 78 -19.97 18.13 -3.17
C SER A 78 -20.36 18.42 -1.72
N THR A 79 -21.08 17.51 -1.05
CA THR A 79 -21.49 17.64 0.36
C THR A 79 -20.39 17.29 1.35
N ARG A 80 -19.32 16.62 0.90
CA ARG A 80 -18.18 16.17 1.70
C ARG A 80 -16.85 16.71 1.18
N MET A 81 -16.81 17.98 0.84
CA MET A 81 -15.63 18.67 0.29
C MET A 81 -14.42 18.68 1.25
N ASP A 82 -14.63 18.36 2.53
CA ASP A 82 -13.57 18.21 3.52
C ASP A 82 -12.81 16.88 3.42
N ARG A 83 -13.26 15.96 2.57
CA ARG A 83 -12.69 14.62 2.41
C ARG A 83 -12.14 14.42 1.00
N LEU A 84 -10.91 13.92 0.95
CA LEU A 84 -10.30 13.40 -0.25
C LEU A 84 -10.47 11.87 -0.26
N CYS A 85 -10.89 11.31 -1.37
CA CYS A 85 -10.98 9.88 -1.57
C CYS A 85 -9.79 9.39 -2.39
N GLY A 86 -9.08 8.39 -1.88
CA GLY A 86 -8.11 7.58 -2.64
C GLY A 86 -8.77 6.25 -2.99
N GLN A 87 -9.00 6.00 -4.27
CA GLN A 87 -9.58 4.73 -4.72
C GLN A 87 -8.51 3.81 -5.28
N GLU A 88 -8.43 2.63 -4.71
CA GLU A 88 -7.52 1.56 -5.08
C GLU A 88 -8.32 0.26 -5.22
N HIS A 89 -8.37 -0.32 -6.40
CA HIS A 89 -9.35 -1.34 -6.76
C HIS A 89 -10.77 -0.89 -6.40
N ASN A 90 -11.52 -1.72 -5.68
CA ASN A 90 -12.88 -1.40 -5.24
C ASN A 90 -12.93 -0.87 -3.80
N THR A 91 -11.81 -0.44 -3.25
CA THR A 91 -11.75 0.18 -1.92
C THR A 91 -11.51 1.66 -2.05
N ARG A 92 -12.31 2.43 -1.34
CA ARG A 92 -12.22 3.88 -1.18
C ARG A 92 -11.69 4.18 0.20
N TYR A 93 -10.57 4.87 0.27
CA TYR A 93 -9.96 5.37 1.50
C TYR A 93 -10.23 6.84 1.62
N TYR A 94 -10.76 7.28 2.74
CA TYR A 94 -11.12 8.66 2.98
C TYR A 94 -10.06 9.36 3.82
N PHE A 95 -9.62 10.52 3.33
CA PHE A 95 -8.60 11.33 3.96
C PHE A 95 -9.13 12.73 4.22
N ARG A 96 -8.57 13.39 5.23
CA ARG A 96 -8.75 14.81 5.53
C ARG A 96 -7.39 15.46 5.61
N GLN A 97 -7.22 16.55 4.85
CA GLN A 97 -6.05 17.41 4.95
C GLN A 97 -6.42 18.61 5.81
N GLN A 98 -5.78 18.78 6.96
CA GLN A 98 -5.94 19.92 7.85
C GLN A 98 -4.60 20.55 8.11
N GLN A 99 -4.41 21.81 7.65
CA GLN A 99 -3.12 22.49 7.72
C GLN A 99 -1.99 21.57 7.22
N ASP A 100 -1.06 21.22 8.09
CA ASP A 100 0.09 20.37 7.80
C ASP A 100 -0.12 18.90 8.18
N SER A 101 -1.36 18.47 8.42
CA SER A 101 -1.67 17.10 8.82
C SER A 101 -2.54 16.38 7.81
N LEU A 102 -2.13 15.17 7.45
CA LEU A 102 -2.91 14.23 6.66
C LEU A 102 -3.48 13.15 7.57
N GLN A 103 -4.80 13.06 7.62
CA GLN A 103 -5.53 12.11 8.46
C GLN A 103 -6.34 11.14 7.60
N ALA A 104 -6.33 9.84 7.94
CA ALA A 104 -7.32 8.91 7.45
C ALA A 104 -8.56 8.98 8.35
N VAL A 105 -9.74 9.03 7.73
CA VAL A 105 -11.02 9.19 8.43
C VAL A 105 -11.98 8.02 8.20
N GLY A 106 -11.57 7.03 7.42
CA GLY A 106 -12.34 5.82 7.17
C GLY A 106 -12.06 5.18 5.83
N TYR A 107 -12.81 4.15 5.51
CA TYR A 107 -12.75 3.47 4.21
C TYR A 107 -14.08 2.77 3.92
N GLU A 108 -14.32 2.47 2.66
CA GLU A 108 -15.44 1.62 2.23
C GLU A 108 -15.07 0.75 1.03
N ASN A 109 -15.73 -0.38 0.93
CA ASN A 109 -15.71 -1.24 -0.25
C ASN A 109 -17.09 -1.90 -0.43
N SER A 110 -17.20 -2.90 -1.30
CA SER A 110 -18.48 -3.58 -1.58
C SER A 110 -19.13 -4.27 -0.37
N THR A 111 -18.37 -4.56 0.68
CA THR A 111 -18.85 -5.33 1.86
C THR A 111 -18.70 -4.58 3.17
N THR A 112 -17.81 -3.62 3.25
CA THR A 112 -17.44 -2.97 4.50
C THR A 112 -17.50 -1.47 4.38
N TYR A 113 -18.15 -0.84 5.34
CA TYR A 113 -18.06 0.58 5.62
C TYR A 113 -17.42 0.78 6.98
N MET A 114 -16.43 1.65 7.09
CA MET A 114 -15.75 1.99 8.33
C MET A 114 -15.53 3.51 8.42
N GLU A 115 -16.01 4.12 9.48
CA GLU A 115 -15.75 5.50 9.81
C GLU A 115 -14.92 5.61 11.08
N TYR A 116 -13.83 6.41 11.03
CA TYR A 116 -12.97 6.59 12.19
C TYR A 116 -13.58 7.66 13.11
N THR A 117 -13.98 7.24 14.31
CA THR A 117 -14.45 8.12 15.38
C THR A 117 -13.30 8.93 15.98
N GLN A 118 -12.09 8.36 15.98
CA GLN A 118 -10.84 9.06 16.20
C GLN A 118 -9.98 8.87 14.95
N PRO A 119 -9.75 9.93 14.15
CA PRO A 119 -8.96 9.86 12.92
C PRO A 119 -7.54 9.34 13.16
N GLU A 120 -7.01 8.61 12.18
CA GLU A 120 -5.63 8.15 12.16
C GLU A 120 -4.74 9.21 11.53
N LEU A 121 -3.76 9.74 12.24
CA LEU A 121 -2.77 10.65 11.67
C LEU A 121 -1.77 9.86 10.84
N ARG A 122 -1.76 10.11 9.52
CA ARG A 122 -0.91 9.42 8.55
C ARG A 122 0.40 10.15 8.32
N MET A 123 0.38 11.48 8.35
CA MET A 123 1.54 12.33 8.14
C MET A 123 1.33 13.69 8.80
N HIS A 124 2.41 14.27 9.28
CA HIS A 124 2.48 15.66 9.69
C HIS A 124 3.68 16.32 9.00
N PHE A 125 3.43 17.35 8.23
CA PHE A 125 4.46 18.06 7.50
C PHE A 125 4.97 19.28 8.28
N PRO A 126 6.22 19.67 8.12
CA PRO A 126 7.25 19.01 7.34
C PRO A 126 7.75 17.74 8.01
N PHE A 127 8.24 16.77 7.22
CA PHE A 127 8.74 15.49 7.71
C PHE A 127 10.10 15.17 7.06
N THR A 128 11.11 14.88 7.86
CA THR A 128 12.49 14.65 7.43
C THR A 128 13.13 13.50 8.19
N TYR A 129 14.28 13.03 7.76
CA TYR A 129 15.01 11.93 8.40
C TYR A 129 15.10 12.11 9.93
N GLY A 130 14.74 11.07 10.67
CA GLY A 130 14.71 11.04 12.13
C GLY A 130 13.37 11.44 12.75
N ASP A 131 12.51 12.11 12.01
CA ASP A 131 11.20 12.49 12.52
C ASP A 131 10.33 11.26 12.77
N THR A 132 9.52 11.35 13.81
CA THR A 132 8.60 10.30 14.25
C THR A 132 7.27 10.90 14.62
N LEU A 133 6.19 10.24 14.21
CA LEU A 133 4.86 10.53 14.73
C LEU A 133 4.21 9.24 15.26
N PHE A 134 3.28 9.41 16.19
CA PHE A 134 2.49 8.34 16.77
C PHE A 134 1.03 8.77 16.88
N SER A 135 0.10 7.89 16.50
CA SER A 135 -1.32 8.19 16.52
C SER A 135 -2.12 6.96 16.94
N TYR A 136 -3.03 7.12 17.88
CA TYR A 136 -4.10 6.17 18.12
C TYR A 136 -5.29 6.48 17.21
N PHE A 137 -6.02 5.44 16.82
CA PHE A 137 -7.26 5.59 16.09
C PHE A 137 -8.29 4.57 16.52
N THR A 138 -9.55 4.95 16.38
CA THR A 138 -10.71 4.09 16.62
C THR A 138 -11.74 4.33 15.53
N GLY A 139 -12.55 3.32 15.25
CA GLY A 139 -13.60 3.44 14.24
C GLY A 139 -14.74 2.49 14.54
N LYS A 140 -15.88 2.82 13.91
CA LYS A 140 -17.08 1.98 13.90
C LYS A 140 -17.57 1.84 12.47
N GLY A 141 -18.14 0.69 12.16
CA GLY A 141 -18.61 0.42 10.81
C GLY A 141 -19.54 -0.77 10.78
N GLU A 142 -19.75 -1.24 9.58
CA GLU A 142 -20.66 -2.35 9.29
C GLU A 142 -20.05 -3.27 8.23
N TYR A 143 -20.32 -4.53 8.39
CA TYR A 143 -20.03 -5.54 7.39
C TYR A 143 -21.33 -6.05 6.76
N CYS A 144 -21.39 -5.98 5.42
CA CYS A 144 -22.57 -6.33 4.62
C CYS A 144 -23.86 -5.61 5.09
N HIS A 145 -23.76 -4.37 5.61
CA HIS A 145 -24.87 -3.58 6.17
C HIS A 145 -25.68 -4.29 7.26
N ARG A 146 -25.07 -5.24 7.97
CA ARG A 146 -25.77 -6.08 8.98
C ARG A 146 -24.98 -6.30 10.24
N LEU A 147 -23.68 -6.52 10.13
CA LEU A 147 -22.86 -6.87 11.28
C LEU A 147 -22.05 -5.66 11.72
N PRO A 148 -22.20 -5.19 12.97
CA PRO A 148 -21.41 -4.09 13.46
C PRO A 148 -19.93 -4.48 13.53
N LEU A 149 -19.07 -3.55 13.10
CA LEU A 149 -17.62 -3.63 13.21
C LEU A 149 -17.10 -2.51 14.09
N ALA A 150 -16.02 -2.79 14.79
CA ALA A 150 -15.24 -1.79 15.48
C ALA A 150 -13.75 -2.01 15.23
N VAL A 151 -13.01 -0.93 15.08
CA VAL A 151 -11.55 -0.97 14.96
C VAL A 151 -10.91 -0.08 16.01
N LYS A 152 -9.81 -0.55 16.58
CA LYS A 152 -8.93 0.25 17.44
C LYS A 152 -7.48 -0.14 17.21
N GLY A 153 -6.62 0.85 17.17
CA GLY A 153 -5.21 0.60 16.95
C GLY A 153 -4.35 1.84 17.09
N TYR A 154 -3.12 1.69 16.64
CA TYR A 154 -2.16 2.77 16.56
C TYR A 154 -1.36 2.69 15.27
N THR A 155 -0.81 3.84 14.89
CA THR A 155 0.14 3.98 13.79
C THR A 155 1.37 4.71 14.31
N ARG A 156 2.54 4.18 14.00
CA ARG A 156 3.83 4.82 14.20
C ARG A 156 4.48 5.06 12.86
N VAL A 157 4.81 6.30 12.54
CA VAL A 157 5.49 6.68 11.31
C VAL A 157 6.87 7.23 11.65
N VAL A 158 7.89 6.78 10.94
CA VAL A 158 9.28 7.19 11.15
C VAL A 158 9.95 7.40 9.81
N ALA A 159 10.61 8.53 9.60
CA ALA A 159 11.54 8.68 8.50
C ALA A 159 12.87 8.03 8.91
N ASP A 160 12.99 6.73 8.64
CA ASP A 160 13.96 5.83 9.26
C ASP A 160 15.24 5.62 8.45
N ALA A 161 15.25 6.06 7.18
CA ALA A 161 16.41 5.88 6.32
C ALA A 161 16.50 6.94 5.22
N GLU A 162 17.73 7.25 4.80
CA GLU A 162 18.02 8.06 3.61
C GLU A 162 19.23 7.51 2.85
N GLY A 163 19.22 7.64 1.51
CA GLY A 163 20.29 7.10 0.69
C GLY A 163 20.05 7.19 -0.82
N GLU A 164 20.77 6.40 -1.56
CA GLU A 164 20.61 6.27 -3.01
C GLU A 164 19.62 5.17 -3.36
N LEU A 165 18.75 5.44 -4.33
CA LEU A 165 17.77 4.49 -4.84
C LEU A 165 17.88 4.39 -6.35
N LYS A 166 18.11 3.18 -6.86
CA LYS A 166 18.04 2.86 -8.29
C LYS A 166 16.70 2.24 -8.60
N LEU A 167 16.06 2.73 -9.65
CA LEU A 167 14.76 2.29 -10.15
C LEU A 167 14.86 1.91 -11.63
N PRO A 168 13.93 1.10 -12.17
CA PRO A 168 13.89 0.80 -13.59
C PRO A 168 13.70 2.07 -14.42
N GLU A 169 14.44 2.21 -15.51
CA GLU A 169 14.29 3.28 -16.51
C GLU A 169 14.26 4.70 -15.93
N PHE A 170 14.90 4.89 -14.78
CA PHE A 170 14.98 6.18 -14.12
C PHE A 170 16.40 6.46 -13.64
N GLU A 171 16.77 7.73 -13.59
CA GLU A 171 18.07 8.11 -13.04
C GLU A 171 18.16 7.80 -11.55
N THR A 172 19.36 7.49 -11.06
CA THR A 172 19.56 7.18 -9.64
C THR A 172 19.13 8.34 -8.75
N VAL A 173 18.17 8.11 -7.88
CA VAL A 173 17.72 9.07 -6.86
C VAL A 173 18.79 9.17 -5.78
N LYS A 174 19.55 10.26 -5.78
CA LYS A 174 20.72 10.45 -4.88
C LYS A 174 20.33 10.63 -3.41
N LYS A 175 19.13 11.14 -3.15
CA LYS A 175 18.64 11.48 -1.79
C LYS A 175 17.21 10.99 -1.63
N ALA A 176 17.00 9.67 -1.70
CA ALA A 176 15.72 9.09 -1.37
C ALA A 176 15.52 9.12 0.15
N LEU A 177 14.34 9.56 0.59
CA LEU A 177 13.90 9.46 1.99
C LEU A 177 12.97 8.25 2.11
N ARG A 178 13.28 7.34 3.03
CA ARG A 178 12.39 6.24 3.37
C ARG A 178 11.58 6.57 4.62
N VAL A 179 10.26 6.40 4.50
CA VAL A 179 9.32 6.53 5.60
C VAL A 179 8.72 5.16 5.90
N ARG A 180 8.90 4.69 7.12
CA ARG A 180 8.28 3.46 7.63
C ARG A 180 7.01 3.81 8.38
N SER A 181 5.90 3.14 8.06
CA SER A 181 4.63 3.23 8.76
C SER A 181 4.25 1.86 9.32
N LEU A 182 4.33 1.71 10.64
CA LEU A 182 3.86 0.52 11.34
C LEU A 182 2.46 0.80 11.87
N ARG A 183 1.46 0.17 11.29
CA ARG A 183 0.06 0.24 11.68
C ARG A 183 -0.37 -1.07 12.31
N HIS A 184 -0.79 -1.02 13.57
CA HIS A 184 -1.26 -2.19 14.31
C HIS A 184 -2.66 -1.92 14.84
N TYR A 185 -3.59 -2.85 14.61
CA TYR A 185 -4.96 -2.68 15.04
C TYR A 185 -5.69 -4.01 15.23
N THR A 186 -6.74 -3.95 16.04
CA THR A 186 -7.70 -5.02 16.21
C THR A 186 -9.01 -4.61 15.57
N GLU A 187 -9.53 -5.46 14.69
CA GLU A 187 -10.88 -5.37 14.16
C GLU A 187 -11.76 -6.38 14.91
N THR A 188 -12.87 -5.91 15.43
CA THR A 188 -13.82 -6.70 16.21
C THR A 188 -15.17 -6.68 15.51
N GLY A 189 -15.70 -7.85 15.22
CA GLY A 189 -17.02 -8.09 14.65
C GLY A 189 -17.60 -9.37 15.26
N LYS A 190 -17.96 -10.35 14.44
CA LYS A 190 -18.28 -11.70 14.91
C LYS A 190 -17.08 -12.34 15.59
N ASP A 191 -15.90 -12.15 15.02
CA ASP A 191 -14.61 -12.59 15.51
C ASP A 191 -13.70 -11.37 15.75
N SER A 192 -12.61 -11.56 16.47
CA SER A 192 -11.59 -10.53 16.68
C SER A 192 -10.32 -10.91 15.91
N VAL A 193 -9.89 -10.00 15.05
CA VAL A 193 -8.70 -10.17 14.22
C VAL A 193 -7.71 -9.06 14.55
N GLU A 194 -6.47 -9.43 14.77
CA GLU A 194 -5.36 -8.52 14.98
C GLU A 194 -4.56 -8.41 13.68
N MET A 195 -4.30 -7.19 13.25
CA MET A 195 -3.64 -6.92 11.98
C MET A 195 -2.48 -5.96 12.18
N THR A 196 -1.34 -6.28 11.55
CA THR A 196 -0.17 -5.41 11.50
C THR A 196 0.21 -5.20 10.05
N LEU A 197 0.30 -3.92 9.64
CA LEU A 197 0.85 -3.50 8.35
C LEU A 197 2.16 -2.76 8.61
N ASP A 198 3.24 -3.28 8.07
CA ASP A 198 4.56 -2.65 8.11
C ASP A 198 4.90 -2.20 6.69
N THR A 199 4.75 -0.91 6.44
CA THR A 199 4.92 -0.29 5.12
C THR A 199 6.15 0.57 5.10
N TYR A 200 6.98 0.39 4.09
CA TYR A 200 8.16 1.21 3.80
C TYR A 200 7.94 1.91 2.47
N ALA A 201 7.98 3.22 2.46
CA ALA A 201 7.74 4.05 1.29
C ALA A 201 8.97 4.94 1.02
N TRP A 202 9.49 4.91 -0.22
CA TRP A 202 10.62 5.74 -0.65
C TRP A 202 10.11 6.94 -1.43
N TYR A 203 10.58 8.11 -1.05
CA TYR A 203 10.27 9.38 -1.68
C TYR A 203 11.49 9.96 -2.37
N ALA A 204 11.29 10.54 -3.56
CA ALA A 204 12.29 11.27 -4.31
C ALA A 204 11.97 12.76 -4.33
N ASP A 205 13.00 13.61 -4.32
CA ASP A 205 12.78 15.07 -4.41
C ASP A 205 12.10 15.45 -5.73
N GLY A 206 11.18 16.39 -5.67
CA GLY A 206 10.39 16.81 -6.83
C GLY A 206 9.25 15.86 -7.23
N ILE A 207 9.07 14.73 -6.56
CA ILE A 207 7.99 13.77 -6.82
C ILE A 207 7.02 13.75 -5.64
N ARG A 208 5.72 13.87 -5.93
CA ARG A 208 4.69 14.04 -4.89
C ARG A 208 4.46 12.80 -4.05
N TYR A 209 4.31 11.66 -4.71
CA TYR A 209 3.98 10.38 -4.10
C TYR A 209 5.22 9.51 -3.95
N PRO A 210 5.15 8.40 -3.19
CA PRO A 210 6.24 7.45 -3.19
C PRO A 210 6.64 7.02 -4.59
N VAL A 211 7.88 6.66 -4.78
CA VAL A 211 8.38 6.04 -6.02
C VAL A 211 8.49 4.52 -5.88
N PHE A 212 8.50 4.03 -4.65
CA PHE A 212 8.51 2.61 -4.33
C PHE A 212 7.90 2.36 -2.94
N GLU A 213 7.22 1.23 -2.77
CA GLU A 213 6.70 0.76 -1.48
C GLU A 213 6.98 -0.73 -1.29
N SER A 214 7.32 -1.13 -0.07
CA SER A 214 7.29 -2.52 0.38
C SER A 214 6.35 -2.65 1.55
N VAL A 215 5.46 -3.63 1.49
CA VAL A 215 4.39 -3.83 2.48
C VAL A 215 4.45 -5.27 2.98
N LYS A 216 4.49 -5.41 4.30
CA LYS A 216 4.33 -6.70 4.98
C LYS A 216 3.07 -6.64 5.84
N THR A 217 2.13 -7.51 5.56
CA THR A 217 0.88 -7.66 6.31
C THR A 217 0.96 -8.91 7.16
N THR A 218 0.67 -8.79 8.45
CA THR A 218 0.54 -9.91 9.37
C THR A 218 -0.87 -9.89 9.94
N LEU A 219 -1.58 -11.00 9.77
CA LEU A 219 -2.93 -11.20 10.27
C LEU A 219 -2.90 -12.32 11.29
N SER A 220 -3.44 -12.06 12.49
CA SER A 220 -3.42 -13.00 13.62
C SER A 220 -4.82 -13.12 14.23
N LYS A 221 -5.29 -14.34 14.41
CA LYS A 221 -6.54 -14.66 15.12
C LYS A 221 -6.32 -15.68 16.20
N LYS A 222 -7.26 -15.79 17.14
CA LYS A 222 -7.29 -16.91 18.09
C LYS A 222 -7.58 -18.18 17.29
N GLY A 223 -6.70 -19.16 17.39
CA GLY A 223 -6.90 -20.49 16.81
C GLY A 223 -7.75 -21.38 17.73
N ASP A 224 -8.25 -22.47 17.18
CA ASP A 224 -9.02 -23.48 17.93
C ASP A 224 -8.10 -24.36 18.80
N LYS A 225 -6.79 -24.40 18.47
CA LYS A 225 -5.79 -25.16 19.21
C LYS A 225 -5.41 -24.41 20.50
N LYS A 226 -5.24 -25.15 21.58
CA LYS A 226 -4.78 -24.63 22.86
C LYS A 226 -3.36 -25.12 23.15
N ASP A 227 -2.59 -24.31 23.86
CA ASP A 227 -1.29 -24.70 24.39
C ASP A 227 -1.42 -25.58 25.66
N GLU A 228 -0.28 -25.96 26.24
CA GLU A 228 -0.24 -26.78 27.47
C GLU A 228 -0.86 -26.10 28.68
N LYS A 229 -1.04 -24.76 28.64
CA LYS A 229 -1.68 -23.94 29.69
C LYS A 229 -3.17 -23.69 29.44
N GLY A 230 -3.71 -24.23 28.33
CA GLY A 230 -5.09 -24.05 27.91
C GLY A 230 -5.38 -22.70 27.22
N GLU A 231 -4.36 -21.91 26.89
CA GLU A 231 -4.51 -20.69 26.13
C GLU A 231 -4.62 -20.98 24.62
N SER A 232 -5.52 -20.29 23.91
CA SER A 232 -5.68 -20.45 22.48
C SER A 232 -4.43 -20.02 21.74
N LEU A 233 -3.84 -20.91 20.96
CA LEU A 233 -2.77 -20.58 20.03
C LEU A 233 -3.29 -19.60 18.96
N ARG A 234 -2.41 -18.71 18.49
CA ARG A 234 -2.75 -17.77 17.42
C ARG A 234 -2.38 -18.33 16.06
N ASP A 235 -3.35 -18.36 15.16
CA ASP A 235 -3.08 -18.62 13.74
C ASP A 235 -2.60 -17.30 13.10
N THR A 236 -1.41 -17.34 12.48
CA THR A 236 -0.80 -16.16 11.90
C THR A 236 -0.52 -16.38 10.42
N THR A 237 -1.01 -15.47 9.60
CA THR A 237 -0.74 -15.42 8.16
C THR A 237 0.08 -14.17 7.85
N VAL A 238 1.12 -14.34 7.05
CA VAL A 238 1.99 -13.24 6.59
C VAL A 238 1.96 -13.15 5.09
N PHE A 239 1.73 -11.95 4.59
CA PHE A 239 1.80 -11.61 3.18
C PHE A 239 2.76 -10.45 2.97
N SER A 240 3.58 -10.53 1.90
CA SER A 240 4.53 -9.47 1.54
C SER A 240 4.41 -9.14 0.06
N THR A 241 4.39 -7.86 -0.26
CA THR A 241 4.31 -7.35 -1.64
C THR A 241 5.08 -6.04 -1.75
N SER A 242 5.43 -5.65 -2.98
CA SER A 242 5.99 -4.34 -3.26
C SER A 242 5.26 -3.67 -4.41
N PHE A 243 5.34 -2.35 -4.44
CA PHE A 243 4.73 -1.52 -5.47
C PHE A 243 5.77 -0.55 -6.02
N PHE A 244 5.80 -0.46 -7.33
CA PHE A 244 6.61 0.51 -8.05
C PHE A 244 5.70 1.58 -8.65
N TYR A 245 6.02 2.83 -8.38
CA TYR A 245 5.34 3.99 -8.94
C TYR A 245 6.30 4.66 -9.93
N PRO A 246 6.15 4.44 -11.25
CA PRO A 246 7.06 5.00 -12.24
C PRO A 246 7.20 6.51 -12.10
N PRO A 247 8.39 7.03 -11.72
CA PRO A 247 8.56 8.47 -11.46
C PRO A 247 8.26 9.35 -12.67
N GLN A 248 8.58 8.86 -13.87
CA GLN A 248 8.33 9.57 -15.13
C GLN A 248 6.83 9.83 -15.39
N LEU A 249 5.94 8.95 -14.87
CA LEU A 249 4.49 9.14 -15.00
C LEU A 249 3.94 10.13 -13.96
N GLN A 250 4.65 10.33 -12.85
CA GLN A 250 4.28 11.33 -11.84
C GLN A 250 4.73 12.74 -12.24
N THR A 251 5.90 12.88 -12.87
CA THR A 251 6.43 14.20 -13.28
C THR A 251 5.60 14.86 -14.36
N SER A 252 5.02 14.08 -15.28
CA SER A 252 4.12 14.63 -16.31
C SER A 252 2.84 15.25 -15.74
N GLN A 253 2.42 14.86 -14.53
CA GLN A 253 1.22 15.41 -13.87
C GLN A 253 1.49 16.76 -13.18
N ILE A 254 2.75 17.12 -12.92
CA ILE A 254 3.13 18.40 -12.31
C ILE A 254 3.03 19.56 -13.32
N GLN A 255 3.08 19.28 -14.62
CA GLN A 255 3.12 20.29 -15.67
C GLN A 255 1.74 20.69 -16.26
N THR A 256 0.66 20.07 -15.81
CA THR A 256 -0.66 20.31 -16.42
C THR A 256 -1.68 20.84 -15.42
N ASP A 257 -1.72 22.15 -15.26
CA ASP A 257 -2.89 22.88 -14.71
C ASP A 257 -4.05 22.96 -15.71
N SER A 258 -4.06 22.13 -16.75
CA SER A 258 -5.14 22.08 -17.71
C SER A 258 -5.17 20.75 -18.45
N ILE A 259 -6.02 19.79 -18.02
CA ILE A 259 -6.44 18.66 -18.86
C ILE A 259 -7.90 18.31 -18.65
N PRO A 260 -8.64 18.09 -19.76
CA PRO A 260 -10.04 17.65 -19.74
C PRO A 260 -10.14 16.20 -19.26
N ALA A 261 -11.17 15.92 -18.49
CA ALA A 261 -11.59 14.59 -18.11
C ALA A 261 -12.01 13.78 -19.34
N ASP A 262 -11.15 12.84 -19.77
CA ASP A 262 -11.60 11.66 -20.50
C ASP A 262 -10.48 10.62 -20.53
N ASN A 263 -10.46 9.76 -19.52
CA ASN A 263 -9.90 8.40 -19.61
C ASN A 263 -10.71 7.50 -18.69
N LYS A 264 -11.80 7.00 -19.23
CA LYS A 264 -12.50 5.85 -18.69
C LYS A 264 -11.58 4.63 -18.77
N VAL A 265 -10.98 4.23 -17.66
CA VAL A 265 -10.41 2.89 -17.52
C VAL A 265 -11.60 1.92 -17.54
N ALA A 266 -11.69 1.16 -18.62
CA ALA A 266 -12.76 0.19 -18.86
C ALA A 266 -12.69 -0.95 -17.83
N VAL A 267 -13.60 -0.95 -16.89
CA VAL A 267 -13.88 -2.07 -15.95
C VAL A 267 -14.64 -3.22 -16.67
N SER A 268 -14.86 -3.15 -17.98
CA SER A 268 -15.78 -4.04 -18.67
C SER A 268 -15.16 -5.13 -19.56
N GLY A 269 -13.84 -5.27 -19.63
CA GLY A 269 -13.21 -6.19 -20.58
C GLY A 269 -12.93 -7.62 -20.05
N ALA A 270 -12.62 -7.78 -18.76
CA ALA A 270 -12.22 -9.08 -18.21
C ALA A 270 -13.34 -10.14 -18.30
N ALA A 271 -14.59 -9.74 -18.08
CA ALA A 271 -15.75 -10.63 -18.18
C ALA A 271 -16.04 -11.13 -19.61
N THR A 272 -15.47 -10.52 -20.64
CA THR A 272 -15.60 -10.97 -22.04
C THR A 272 -14.54 -12.00 -22.43
N VAL A 273 -13.43 -12.05 -21.72
CA VAL A 273 -12.33 -12.99 -21.96
C VAL A 273 -12.35 -14.14 -20.97
N PHE A 274 -12.65 -13.86 -19.71
CA PHE A 274 -12.77 -14.82 -18.62
C PHE A 274 -14.25 -15.09 -18.34
N THR A 275 -14.72 -16.27 -18.70
CA THR A 275 -16.12 -16.63 -18.68
C THR A 275 -16.36 -17.91 -17.89
N GLU A 276 -17.62 -18.23 -17.63
CA GLU A 276 -18.06 -19.48 -16.98
C GLU A 276 -17.35 -19.75 -15.64
N ALA A 277 -17.03 -18.70 -14.87
CA ALA A 277 -16.30 -18.82 -13.61
C ALA A 277 -17.14 -19.54 -12.55
N GLN A 278 -16.59 -20.62 -12.01
CA GLN A 278 -17.18 -21.39 -10.90
C GLN A 278 -16.17 -21.45 -9.75
N LEU A 279 -16.60 -21.04 -8.56
CA LEU A 279 -15.83 -21.07 -7.34
C LEU A 279 -16.32 -22.22 -6.45
N MET A 280 -15.50 -23.24 -6.22
CA MET A 280 -15.88 -24.42 -5.45
C MET A 280 -14.77 -24.87 -4.47
N PRO A 281 -15.10 -25.22 -3.22
CA PRO A 281 -16.36 -24.90 -2.57
C PRO A 281 -16.47 -23.40 -2.23
N ASN A 282 -17.67 -22.87 -2.23
CA ASN A 282 -17.96 -21.53 -1.71
C ASN A 282 -19.21 -21.62 -0.84
N PRO A 283 -19.12 -21.64 0.50
CA PRO A 283 -17.96 -21.27 1.34
C PRO A 283 -16.79 -22.28 1.31
N VAL A 284 -15.57 -21.74 1.31
CA VAL A 284 -14.30 -22.48 1.28
C VAL A 284 -13.75 -22.71 2.68
N VAL A 285 -13.08 -23.87 2.90
CA VAL A 285 -12.33 -24.16 4.13
C VAL A 285 -10.84 -23.92 3.89
N ASP A 286 -10.18 -24.64 3.00
CA ASP A 286 -8.73 -24.53 2.80
C ASP A 286 -8.34 -24.14 1.38
N ASN A 287 -8.89 -24.80 0.39
CA ASN A 287 -8.55 -24.59 -1.01
C ASN A 287 -9.80 -24.20 -1.79
N LEU A 288 -9.71 -23.09 -2.50
CA LEU A 288 -10.70 -22.65 -3.45
C LEU A 288 -10.28 -23.10 -4.85
N TYR A 289 -11.07 -23.93 -5.48
CA TYR A 289 -10.89 -24.33 -6.87
C TYR A 289 -11.69 -23.39 -7.75
N ILE A 290 -11.04 -22.85 -8.78
CA ILE A 290 -11.63 -21.92 -9.72
C ILE A 290 -11.62 -22.58 -11.09
N ASN A 291 -12.79 -22.99 -11.56
CA ASN A 291 -12.97 -23.44 -12.92
C ASN A 291 -13.42 -22.26 -13.77
N PHE A 292 -12.81 -22.07 -14.93
CA PHE A 292 -13.13 -20.96 -15.82
C PHE A 292 -12.78 -21.29 -17.25
N LYS A 293 -13.32 -20.48 -18.18
CA LYS A 293 -13.03 -20.58 -19.60
C LYS A 293 -12.44 -19.28 -20.11
N LEU A 294 -11.38 -19.39 -20.89
CA LEU A 294 -10.81 -18.28 -21.67
C LEU A 294 -11.31 -18.34 -23.09
N VAL A 295 -11.78 -17.21 -23.59
CA VAL A 295 -12.23 -17.04 -25.00
C VAL A 295 -11.06 -16.84 -25.95
N ARG A 296 -9.90 -16.47 -25.43
CA ARG A 296 -8.61 -16.35 -26.13
C ARG A 296 -7.45 -16.57 -25.15
N ALA A 297 -6.26 -16.79 -25.70
CA ALA A 297 -5.04 -16.84 -24.87
C ALA A 297 -4.88 -15.54 -24.08
N ALA A 298 -4.54 -15.67 -22.77
CA ALA A 298 -4.35 -14.56 -21.86
C ALA A 298 -3.42 -14.92 -20.70
N LYS A 299 -2.79 -13.91 -20.09
CA LYS A 299 -2.06 -14.05 -18.84
C LYS A 299 -3.03 -13.91 -17.69
N VAL A 300 -3.15 -14.94 -16.83
CA VAL A 300 -4.13 -15.00 -15.74
C VAL A 300 -3.45 -15.23 -14.40
N TRP A 301 -3.90 -14.50 -13.37
CA TRP A 301 -3.57 -14.77 -11.97
C TRP A 301 -4.68 -14.28 -11.05
N PHE A 302 -4.62 -14.68 -9.80
CA PHE A 302 -5.67 -14.40 -8.82
C PHE A 302 -5.05 -13.79 -7.57
N THR A 303 -5.73 -12.78 -7.00
CA THR A 303 -5.34 -12.16 -5.74
C THR A 303 -6.53 -12.14 -4.79
N VAL A 304 -6.35 -12.66 -3.58
CA VAL A 304 -7.36 -12.59 -2.52
C VAL A 304 -7.07 -11.40 -1.63
N HIS A 305 -8.06 -10.56 -1.47
CA HIS A 305 -7.98 -9.38 -0.60
C HIS A 305 -8.90 -9.53 0.60
N SER A 306 -8.48 -8.97 1.72
CA SER A 306 -9.35 -8.80 2.89
C SER A 306 -10.54 -7.89 2.56
N ASN A 307 -11.50 -7.85 3.48
CA ASN A 307 -12.64 -6.92 3.44
C ASN A 307 -12.24 -5.43 3.40
N ILE A 308 -10.99 -5.09 3.75
CA ILE A 308 -10.43 -3.73 3.71
C ILE A 308 -9.48 -3.52 2.52
N GLY A 309 -9.51 -4.42 1.52
CA GLY A 309 -8.74 -4.29 0.28
C GLY A 309 -7.25 -4.66 0.39
N ILE A 310 -6.80 -5.24 1.52
CA ILE A 310 -5.41 -5.67 1.70
C ILE A 310 -5.21 -7.01 0.98
N PRO A 311 -4.23 -7.15 0.08
CA PRO A 311 -3.90 -8.43 -0.53
C PRO A 311 -3.34 -9.38 0.52
N LEU A 312 -3.87 -10.59 0.56
CA LEU A 312 -3.53 -11.63 1.55
C LEU A 312 -2.85 -12.85 0.95
N CYS A 313 -3.20 -13.19 -0.28
CA CYS A 313 -2.51 -14.22 -1.05
C CYS A 313 -2.73 -14.00 -2.54
N GLN A 314 -1.87 -14.59 -3.35
CA GLN A 314 -1.98 -14.55 -4.81
C GLN A 314 -1.42 -15.83 -5.43
N THR A 315 -1.85 -16.14 -6.66
CA THR A 315 -1.25 -17.18 -7.48
C THR A 315 -0.13 -16.59 -8.34
N ALA A 316 0.77 -17.44 -8.81
CA ALA A 316 1.71 -17.02 -9.85
C ALA A 316 0.95 -16.67 -11.13
N PRO A 317 1.39 -15.63 -11.88
CA PRO A 317 0.84 -15.36 -13.20
C PRO A 317 1.18 -16.48 -14.19
N GLU A 318 0.18 -16.95 -14.93
CA GLU A 318 0.30 -18.01 -15.92
C GLU A 318 -0.21 -17.55 -17.28
N ASN A 319 0.52 -17.90 -18.35
CA ASN A 319 0.04 -17.70 -19.72
C ASN A 319 -0.77 -18.94 -20.14
N LEU A 320 -2.06 -18.77 -20.27
CA LEU A 320 -3.02 -19.84 -20.57
C LEU A 320 -3.57 -19.65 -21.99
N GLY A 321 -3.77 -20.77 -22.69
CA GLY A 321 -4.42 -20.77 -24.02
C GLY A 321 -5.93 -20.55 -23.93
N GLU A 322 -6.59 -20.47 -25.09
CA GLU A 322 -8.06 -20.54 -25.17
C GLU A 322 -8.55 -21.89 -24.65
N GLY A 323 -9.70 -21.90 -23.95
CA GLY A 323 -10.34 -23.11 -23.46
C GLY A 323 -10.63 -23.11 -21.96
N ASN A 324 -10.92 -24.31 -21.44
CA ASN A 324 -11.26 -24.52 -20.04
C ASN A 324 -10.01 -24.70 -19.18
N HIS A 325 -9.98 -24.04 -18.04
CA HIS A 325 -8.89 -24.05 -17.08
C HIS A 325 -9.38 -24.27 -15.66
N ASN A 326 -8.48 -24.79 -14.83
CA ASN A 326 -8.69 -24.94 -13.41
C ASN A 326 -7.48 -24.37 -12.66
N THR A 327 -7.73 -23.62 -11.60
CA THR A 327 -6.68 -23.13 -10.71
C THR A 327 -7.09 -23.28 -9.25
N THR A 328 -6.11 -23.33 -8.36
CA THR A 328 -6.35 -23.46 -6.92
C THR A 328 -5.78 -22.25 -6.20
N VAL A 329 -6.63 -21.60 -5.42
CA VAL A 329 -6.21 -20.52 -4.50
C VAL A 329 -6.25 -21.08 -3.08
N ARG A 330 -5.10 -21.00 -2.40
CA ARG A 330 -4.98 -21.48 -1.03
C ARG A 330 -5.53 -20.43 -0.07
N MET A 331 -6.57 -20.81 0.69
CA MET A 331 -7.25 -19.97 1.68
C MET A 331 -6.95 -20.39 3.12
N THR A 332 -6.02 -21.35 3.31
CA THR A 332 -5.60 -21.85 4.63
C THR A 332 -5.04 -20.69 5.47
N GLY A 333 -5.43 -20.62 6.74
CA GLY A 333 -4.97 -19.57 7.66
C GLY A 333 -5.73 -18.24 7.56
N LEU A 334 -6.56 -18.05 6.54
CA LEU A 334 -7.47 -16.90 6.49
C LEU A 334 -8.63 -17.10 7.46
N VAL A 335 -9.06 -16.02 8.10
CA VAL A 335 -10.18 -16.04 9.06
C VAL A 335 -11.52 -16.26 8.36
N THR A 336 -12.52 -16.77 9.08
CA THR A 336 -13.89 -16.83 8.60
C THR A 336 -14.40 -15.45 8.19
N GLY A 337 -14.91 -15.32 6.98
CA GLY A 337 -15.37 -14.03 6.47
C GLY A 337 -15.57 -14.03 4.96
N VAL A 338 -15.94 -12.88 4.40
CA VAL A 338 -16.03 -12.67 2.96
C VAL A 338 -14.75 -11.97 2.50
N TYR A 339 -14.22 -12.44 1.39
CA TYR A 339 -13.02 -11.96 0.74
C TYR A 339 -13.34 -11.56 -0.69
N SER A 340 -12.58 -10.59 -1.20
CA SER A 340 -12.59 -10.23 -2.60
C SER A 340 -11.53 -11.02 -3.33
N LEU A 341 -11.95 -11.86 -4.28
CA LEU A 341 -11.06 -12.53 -5.22
C LEU A 341 -10.97 -11.66 -6.47
N TYR A 342 -9.82 -11.08 -6.72
CA TYR A 342 -9.54 -10.38 -7.96
C TYR A 342 -8.96 -11.36 -8.97
N VAL A 343 -9.61 -11.42 -10.12
CA VAL A 343 -9.18 -12.20 -11.29
C VAL A 343 -8.53 -11.21 -12.24
N HIS A 344 -7.26 -11.39 -12.48
CA HIS A 344 -6.47 -10.59 -13.40
C HIS A 344 -6.36 -11.36 -14.72
N VAL A 345 -6.72 -10.71 -15.82
CA VAL A 345 -6.68 -11.26 -17.17
C VAL A 345 -6.01 -10.23 -18.08
N ASP A 346 -4.75 -10.43 -18.44
CA ASP A 346 -3.91 -9.43 -19.09
C ASP A 346 -3.96 -8.10 -18.29
N ASP A 347 -4.42 -7.03 -18.92
CA ASP A 347 -4.56 -5.68 -18.35
C ASP A 347 -5.93 -5.45 -17.67
N MET A 348 -6.78 -6.48 -17.62
CA MET A 348 -8.14 -6.38 -17.11
C MET A 348 -8.25 -7.04 -15.74
N VAL A 349 -9.14 -6.51 -14.92
CA VAL A 349 -9.41 -7.05 -13.57
C VAL A 349 -10.90 -7.17 -13.36
N MET A 350 -11.33 -8.32 -12.83
CA MET A 350 -12.69 -8.50 -12.33
C MET A 350 -12.68 -8.98 -10.88
N GLN A 351 -13.75 -8.71 -10.16
CA GLN A 351 -13.89 -9.13 -8.76
C GLN A 351 -14.99 -10.18 -8.62
N LEU A 352 -14.67 -11.21 -7.84
CA LEU A 352 -15.63 -12.23 -7.37
C LEU A 352 -15.61 -12.26 -5.83
N ASN A 353 -16.70 -12.64 -5.22
CA ASN A 353 -16.79 -12.77 -3.77
C ASN A 353 -16.61 -14.24 -3.34
N VAL A 354 -15.77 -14.43 -2.32
CA VAL A 354 -15.49 -15.74 -1.73
C VAL A 354 -15.82 -15.71 -0.25
N VAL A 355 -16.57 -16.69 0.21
CA VAL A 355 -16.89 -16.88 1.61
C VAL A 355 -15.95 -17.94 2.20
N LYS A 356 -15.21 -17.60 3.24
CA LYS A 356 -14.35 -18.50 4.03
C LYS A 356 -15.09 -18.93 5.30
N LYS A 357 -15.10 -20.25 5.55
CA LYS A 357 -15.58 -20.84 6.82
C LYS A 357 -14.48 -20.94 7.83
#